data_f9fa32f268d3dda2ff851e06c5d83e2f
#
_entry.id   f9fa32f268d3dda2ff851e06c5d83e2f
#
_cell.length_a   1.000
_cell.length_b   1.000
_cell.length_c   1.000
_cell.angle_alpha   90.00
_cell.angle_beta   90.00
_cell.angle_gamma   90.00
#
_symmetry.space_group_name_H-M   'P 1'
#
loop_
_entity.id
_entity.type
_entity.pdbx_description
1 polymer ?
#
loop_
_entity_poly.entity_id
_entity_poly.type
_entity_poly.pdbx_seq_one_letter_code
_entity_poly.pdbx_strand_id
1 'polypeptide(L)'
;MSKINLFSQIISKLDRPSFNKLVLEKQTDKHSKGYDSWTHLISMLFCQFSGCQSVRDISNGLRSATGNLNHLGVDLAPSKSSISYQNQKRDWTLFQEYYYALLTHMGNLSGKQRTKFRIKSKIFLLDATTISL
;
A
#
# COMPACT_ATOMS: atom_id res chain seq x y z
N MET A 1 -11.31 -13.59 -12.56
CA MET A 1 -10.41 -12.44 -12.40
C MET A 1 -9.09 -12.89 -11.83
N SER A 2 -7.98 -12.49 -12.42
CA SER A 2 -6.68 -12.76 -11.81
C SER A 2 -6.53 -11.91 -10.54
N LYS A 3 -5.82 -12.41 -9.53
CA LYS A 3 -5.54 -11.67 -8.26
C LYS A 3 -4.89 -10.32 -8.52
N ILE A 4 -4.12 -10.19 -9.60
CA ILE A 4 -3.45 -8.96 -10.00
C ILE A 4 -4.43 -7.89 -10.47
N ASN A 5 -5.50 -8.26 -11.18
CA ASN A 5 -6.52 -7.31 -11.62
C ASN A 5 -7.27 -6.69 -10.44
N LEU A 6 -7.62 -7.49 -9.44
CA LEU A 6 -8.23 -6.97 -8.22
C LEU A 6 -7.27 -6.06 -7.46
N PHE A 7 -6.02 -6.46 -7.31
CA PHE A 7 -4.98 -5.66 -6.66
C PHE A 7 -4.77 -4.32 -7.37
N SER A 8 -4.68 -4.31 -8.71
CA SER A 8 -4.57 -3.08 -9.49
C SER A 8 -5.77 -2.15 -9.28
N GLN A 9 -6.97 -2.70 -9.18
CA GLN A 9 -8.18 -1.92 -8.89
C GLN A 9 -8.11 -1.27 -7.50
N ILE A 10 -7.62 -1.99 -6.49
CA ILE A 10 -7.44 -1.45 -5.15
C ILE A 10 -6.40 -0.34 -5.17
N ILE A 11 -5.24 -0.57 -5.79
CA ILE A 11 -4.16 0.41 -5.88
C ILE A 11 -4.61 1.67 -6.61
N SER A 12 -5.45 1.56 -7.65
CA SER A 12 -5.98 2.72 -8.38
C SER A 12 -6.86 3.65 -7.53
N LYS A 13 -7.34 3.18 -6.38
CA LYS A 13 -8.13 3.99 -5.44
C LYS A 13 -7.28 4.74 -4.43
N LEU A 14 -6.00 4.46 -4.36
CA LEU A 14 -5.08 5.19 -3.50
C LEU A 14 -4.84 6.61 -4.02
N ASP A 15 -4.84 7.58 -3.12
CA ASP A 15 -4.52 8.97 -3.44
C ASP A 15 -3.00 9.14 -3.59
N ARG A 16 -2.50 8.89 -4.80
CA ARG A 16 -1.07 8.99 -5.11
C ARG A 16 -0.53 10.42 -4.99
N PRO A 17 -1.26 11.49 -5.39
CA PRO A 17 -0.78 12.87 -5.17
C PRO A 17 -0.49 13.18 -3.72
N SER A 18 -1.34 12.80 -2.78
CA SER A 18 -1.09 12.96 -1.34
C SER A 18 0.12 12.17 -0.87
N PHE A 19 0.33 10.96 -1.39
CA PHE A 19 1.53 10.17 -1.09
C PHE A 19 2.80 10.87 -1.60
N ASN A 20 2.80 11.34 -2.83
CA ASN A 20 3.95 12.04 -3.42
C ASN A 20 4.31 13.31 -2.65
N LYS A 21 3.30 14.02 -2.13
CA LYS A 21 3.54 15.20 -1.29
C LYS A 21 4.31 14.81 -0.03
N LEU A 22 3.90 13.76 0.68
CA LEU A 22 4.60 13.26 1.85
C LEU A 22 6.02 12.78 1.54
N VAL A 23 6.22 12.12 0.39
CA VAL A 23 7.54 11.70 -0.08
C VAL A 23 8.48 12.90 -0.26
N LEU A 24 7.98 13.98 -0.83
CA LEU A 24 8.74 15.22 -1.01
C LEU A 24 9.05 15.89 0.33
N GLU A 25 8.07 16.00 1.21
CA GLU A 25 8.24 16.59 2.54
C GLU A 25 9.26 15.85 3.40
N LYS A 26 9.20 14.52 3.38
CA LYS A 26 10.12 13.66 4.14
C LYS A 26 11.42 13.31 3.42
N GLN A 27 11.52 13.67 2.13
CA GLN A 27 12.68 13.36 1.29
C GLN A 27 13.06 11.87 1.27
N THR A 28 12.07 10.97 1.35
CA THR A 28 12.31 9.53 1.45
C THR A 28 12.89 8.91 0.18
N ASP A 29 12.71 9.57 -0.96
CA ASP A 29 13.27 9.14 -2.26
C ASP A 29 14.56 9.89 -2.64
N LYS A 30 15.07 10.75 -1.77
CA LYS A 30 16.35 11.40 -1.98
C LYS A 30 17.44 10.35 -2.12
N HIS A 31 18.16 10.40 -3.24
CA HIS A 31 19.18 9.39 -3.61
C HIS A 31 18.67 7.97 -3.88
N SER A 32 17.35 7.80 -4.06
CA SER A 32 16.77 6.51 -4.43
C SER A 32 17.26 6.07 -5.82
N LYS A 33 17.67 4.80 -5.93
CA LYS A 33 18.12 4.18 -7.17
C LYS A 33 17.16 3.08 -7.59
N GLY A 34 16.00 3.45 -8.13
CA GLY A 34 15.05 2.50 -8.73
C GLY A 34 14.06 1.83 -7.78
N TYR A 35 14.30 1.83 -6.46
CA TYR A 35 13.32 1.34 -5.47
C TYR A 35 12.79 2.51 -4.63
N ASP A 36 11.83 3.23 -5.19
CA ASP A 36 11.22 4.40 -4.59
C ASP A 36 10.20 4.04 -3.48
N SER A 37 9.72 5.06 -2.79
CA SER A 37 8.76 4.91 -1.70
C SER A 37 7.42 4.34 -2.17
N TRP A 38 6.98 4.69 -3.39
CA TRP A 38 5.76 4.14 -3.96
C TRP A 38 5.88 2.64 -4.23
N THR A 39 6.96 2.22 -4.87
CA THR A 39 7.23 0.79 -5.11
C THR A 39 7.34 0.01 -3.81
N HIS A 40 7.89 0.63 -2.75
CA HIS A 40 7.94 0.04 -1.42
C HIS A 40 6.53 -0.16 -0.85
N LEU A 41 5.67 0.86 -0.90
CA LEU A 41 4.27 0.75 -0.47
C LEU A 41 3.55 -0.38 -1.22
N ILE A 42 3.66 -0.40 -2.56
CA ILE A 42 3.05 -1.45 -3.38
C ILE A 42 3.57 -2.83 -3.02
N SER A 43 4.86 -2.98 -2.76
CA SER A 43 5.47 -4.25 -2.36
C SER A 43 4.88 -4.77 -1.04
N MET A 44 4.71 -3.89 -0.05
CA MET A 44 4.16 -4.25 1.25
C MET A 44 2.67 -4.59 1.15
N LEU A 45 1.90 -3.83 0.40
CA LEU A 45 0.48 -4.12 0.15
C LEU A 45 0.31 -5.44 -0.62
N PHE A 46 1.15 -5.69 -1.62
CA PHE A 46 1.14 -6.96 -2.34
C PHE A 46 1.38 -8.14 -1.40
N CYS A 47 2.29 -8.01 -0.45
CA CYS A 47 2.54 -9.02 0.58
C CYS A 47 1.26 -9.37 1.36
N GLN A 48 0.53 -8.36 1.80
CA GLN A 48 -0.70 -8.54 2.57
C GLN A 48 -1.81 -9.22 1.74
N PHE A 49 -2.02 -8.78 0.51
CA PHE A 49 -3.08 -9.30 -0.35
C PHE A 49 -2.78 -10.68 -0.95
N SER A 50 -1.51 -10.99 -1.16
CA SER A 50 -1.07 -12.28 -1.74
C SER A 50 -0.79 -13.35 -0.70
N GLY A 51 -0.73 -12.98 0.59
CA GLY A 51 -0.37 -13.90 1.66
C GLY A 51 1.10 -14.35 1.58
N CYS A 52 2.00 -13.46 1.14
CA CYS A 52 3.43 -13.74 1.11
C CYS A 52 3.97 -14.00 2.53
N GLN A 53 4.81 -15.01 2.67
CA GLN A 53 5.44 -15.37 3.93
C GLN A 53 6.90 -14.91 4.04
N SER A 54 7.46 -14.44 2.93
CA SER A 54 8.85 -13.99 2.88
C SER A 54 9.04 -12.83 1.92
N VAL A 55 10.11 -12.06 2.13
CA VAL A 55 10.53 -10.98 1.22
C VAL A 55 10.85 -11.53 -0.18
N ARG A 56 11.31 -12.77 -0.27
CA ARG A 56 11.55 -13.45 -1.55
C ARG A 56 10.25 -13.66 -2.32
N ASP A 57 9.17 -14.00 -1.63
CA ASP A 57 7.86 -14.22 -2.25
C ASP A 57 7.32 -12.92 -2.84
N ILE A 58 7.54 -11.79 -2.16
CA ILE A 58 7.18 -10.45 -2.67
C ILE A 58 7.92 -10.18 -3.98
N SER A 59 9.24 -10.34 -3.98
CA SER A 59 10.08 -10.10 -5.17
C SER A 59 9.68 -11.00 -6.34
N ASN A 60 9.49 -12.29 -6.09
CA ASN A 60 9.10 -13.26 -7.12
C ASN A 60 7.69 -13.00 -7.63
N GLY A 61 6.74 -12.71 -6.73
CA GLY A 61 5.35 -12.42 -7.09
C GLY A 61 5.22 -11.18 -7.95
N LEU A 62 5.89 -10.10 -7.60
CA LEU A 62 5.91 -8.88 -8.42
C LEU A 62 6.62 -9.08 -9.75
N ARG A 63 7.70 -9.87 -9.77
CA ARG A 63 8.41 -10.20 -11.01
C ARG A 63 7.55 -11.04 -11.95
N SER A 64 6.75 -11.96 -11.44
CA SER A 64 5.83 -12.77 -12.26
C SER A 64 4.66 -11.96 -12.83
N ALA A 65 4.39 -10.79 -12.28
CA ALA A 65 3.39 -9.85 -12.77
C ALA A 65 3.86 -9.02 -13.98
N THR A 66 4.87 -9.49 -14.69
CA THR A 66 5.48 -8.82 -15.86
C THR A 66 4.40 -8.39 -16.86
N GLY A 67 4.45 -7.13 -17.28
CA GLY A 67 3.43 -6.50 -18.14
C GLY A 67 2.28 -5.85 -17.40
N ASN A 68 2.07 -6.14 -16.12
CA ASN A 68 1.02 -5.54 -15.28
C ASN A 68 1.55 -4.54 -14.24
N LEU A 69 2.87 -4.44 -14.04
CA LEU A 69 3.48 -3.53 -13.08
C LEU A 69 3.20 -2.06 -13.39
N ASN A 70 3.10 -1.70 -14.67
CA ASN A 70 2.80 -0.33 -15.09
C ASN A 70 1.43 0.14 -14.55
N HIS A 71 0.44 -0.75 -14.45
CA HIS A 71 -0.87 -0.44 -13.87
C HIS A 71 -0.79 -0.17 -12.36
N LEU A 72 0.28 -0.62 -11.71
CA LEU A 72 0.56 -0.35 -10.31
C LEU A 72 1.42 0.90 -10.11
N GLY A 73 1.90 1.51 -11.19
CA GLY A 73 2.87 2.60 -11.16
C GLY A 73 4.26 2.15 -10.71
N VAL A 74 4.62 0.91 -10.99
CA VAL A 74 5.92 0.30 -10.68
C VAL A 74 6.64 0.00 -11.97
N ASP A 75 7.83 0.58 -12.14
CA ASP A 75 8.61 0.40 -13.38
C ASP A 75 9.32 -0.94 -13.41
N LEU A 76 9.86 -1.37 -12.29
CA LEU A 76 10.63 -2.62 -12.17
C LEU A 76 10.32 -3.32 -10.85
N ALA A 77 10.17 -4.65 -10.91
CA ALA A 77 10.01 -5.46 -9.72
C ALA A 77 11.26 -5.37 -8.83
N PRO A 78 11.12 -5.04 -7.53
CA PRO A 78 12.25 -4.89 -6.63
C PRO A 78 12.93 -6.23 -6.35
N SER A 79 14.24 -6.19 -6.09
CA SER A 79 14.96 -7.34 -5.59
C SER A 79 14.68 -7.59 -4.11
N LYS A 80 14.87 -8.84 -3.66
CA LYS A 80 14.81 -9.20 -2.23
C LYS A 80 15.70 -8.28 -1.37
N SER A 81 16.93 -8.02 -1.84
CA SER A 81 17.89 -7.19 -1.11
C SER A 81 17.42 -5.74 -0.97
N SER A 82 16.84 -5.18 -2.04
CA SER A 82 16.29 -3.81 -2.01
C SER A 82 15.14 -3.69 -1.03
N ILE A 83 14.22 -4.66 -1.02
CA ILE A 83 13.10 -4.68 -0.08
C ILE A 83 13.61 -4.76 1.36
N SER A 84 14.50 -5.71 1.66
CA SER A 84 15.07 -5.91 3.00
C SER A 84 15.80 -4.67 3.50
N TYR A 85 16.61 -4.05 2.64
CA TYR A 85 17.35 -2.86 3.00
C TYR A 85 16.41 -1.67 3.31
N GLN A 86 15.42 -1.42 2.45
CA GLN A 86 14.52 -0.30 2.64
C GLN A 86 13.53 -0.51 3.80
N ASN A 87 13.16 -1.74 4.11
CA ASN A 87 12.38 -2.04 5.32
C ASN A 87 13.09 -1.61 6.62
N GLN A 88 14.43 -1.60 6.61
CA GLN A 88 15.23 -1.17 7.75
C GLN A 88 15.56 0.32 7.74
N LYS A 89 15.70 0.93 6.56
CA LYS A 89 16.28 2.27 6.41
C LYS A 89 15.29 3.37 6.11
N ARG A 90 14.21 3.06 5.36
CA ARG A 90 13.23 4.08 5.00
C ARG A 90 12.44 4.53 6.22
N ASP A 91 12.19 5.83 6.32
CA ASP A 91 11.39 6.40 7.39
C ASP A 91 9.95 5.83 7.34
N TRP A 92 9.61 5.03 8.32
CA TRP A 92 8.31 4.38 8.44
C TRP A 92 7.17 5.38 8.69
N THR A 93 7.49 6.57 9.20
CA THR A 93 6.49 7.61 9.47
C THR A 93 5.80 8.11 8.20
N LEU A 94 6.46 7.96 7.03
CA LEU A 94 5.83 8.20 5.73
C LEU A 94 4.54 7.38 5.57
N PHE A 95 4.62 6.09 5.84
CA PHE A 95 3.49 5.17 5.69
C PHE A 95 2.42 5.42 6.74
N GLN A 96 2.81 5.75 7.96
CA GLN A 96 1.90 6.12 9.03
C GLN A 96 1.09 7.36 8.68
N GLU A 97 1.74 8.42 8.25
CA GLU A 97 1.06 9.68 7.88
C GLU A 97 0.17 9.48 6.65
N TYR A 98 0.61 8.69 5.70
CA TYR A 98 -0.22 8.34 4.54
C TYR A 98 -1.47 7.55 4.95
N TYR A 99 -1.34 6.61 5.87
CA TYR A 99 -2.47 5.87 6.43
C TYR A 99 -3.52 6.83 7.02
N TYR A 100 -3.12 7.79 7.83
CA TYR A 100 -4.05 8.77 8.41
C TYR A 100 -4.66 9.69 7.34
N ALA A 101 -3.89 10.08 6.33
CA ALA A 101 -4.41 10.84 5.19
C ALA A 101 -5.49 10.05 4.43
N LEU A 102 -5.27 8.76 4.20
CA LEU A 102 -6.26 7.88 3.57
C LEU A 102 -7.52 7.74 4.42
N LEU A 103 -7.40 7.56 5.73
CA LEU A 103 -8.56 7.48 6.63
C LEU A 103 -9.40 8.76 6.55
N THR A 104 -8.77 9.93 6.56
CA THR A 104 -9.45 11.20 6.43
C THR A 104 -10.17 11.33 5.09
N HIS A 105 -9.50 10.94 4.00
CA HIS A 105 -10.07 10.95 2.66
C HIS A 105 -11.30 10.02 2.55
N MET A 106 -11.18 8.81 3.06
CA MET A 106 -12.26 7.82 3.08
C MET A 106 -13.43 8.27 3.98
N GLY A 107 -13.14 8.86 5.13
CA GLY A 107 -14.15 9.41 6.02
C GLY A 107 -14.99 10.51 5.35
N ASN A 108 -14.35 11.38 4.59
CA ASN A 108 -15.03 12.42 3.81
C ASN A 108 -15.90 11.84 2.69
N LEU A 109 -15.50 10.71 2.08
CA LEU A 109 -16.30 10.01 1.09
C LEU A 109 -17.49 9.28 1.71
N SER A 110 -17.29 8.65 2.87
CA SER A 110 -18.33 7.89 3.58
C SER A 110 -19.45 8.78 4.12
N GLY A 111 -19.13 10.01 4.52
CA GLY A 111 -20.12 10.99 4.99
C GLY A 111 -21.19 11.36 3.97
N LYS A 112 -20.99 11.04 2.70
CA LYS A 112 -21.95 11.27 1.61
C LYS A 112 -22.82 10.05 1.29
N GLN A 113 -22.51 8.87 1.80
CA GLN A 113 -23.31 7.67 1.59
C GLN A 113 -24.33 7.52 2.72
N ARG A 114 -25.61 7.78 2.42
CA ARG A 114 -26.71 7.43 3.32
C ARG A 114 -26.77 5.90 3.42
N THR A 115 -26.41 5.37 4.57
CA THR A 115 -26.61 3.95 4.84
C THR A 115 -28.11 3.63 4.85
N LYS A 116 -28.50 2.57 4.17
CA LYS A 116 -29.90 2.07 4.15
C LYS A 116 -30.36 1.52 5.52
N PHE A 117 -29.42 1.36 6.45
CA PHE A 117 -29.71 0.83 7.79
C PHE A 117 -30.05 1.95 8.75
N ARG A 118 -31.28 1.90 9.31
CA ARG A 118 -31.72 2.79 10.39
C ARG A 118 -31.40 2.17 11.76
N ILE A 119 -30.14 2.15 12.11
CA ILE A 119 -29.72 1.72 13.44
C ILE A 119 -29.58 2.98 14.30
N LYS A 120 -30.38 3.06 15.37
CA LYS A 120 -30.39 4.23 16.28
C LYS A 120 -29.28 4.18 17.34
N SER A 121 -28.56 3.06 17.47
CA SER A 121 -27.48 2.87 18.43
C SER A 121 -26.11 3.03 17.78
N LYS A 122 -25.10 3.32 18.59
CA LYS A 122 -23.70 3.31 18.13
C LYS A 122 -23.30 1.90 17.72
N ILE A 123 -22.68 1.78 16.55
CA ILE A 123 -22.13 0.51 16.07
C ILE A 123 -20.63 0.57 16.27
N PHE A 124 -20.09 -0.46 16.93
CA PHE A 124 -18.65 -0.65 17.07
C PHE A 124 -18.25 -1.84 16.20
N LEU A 125 -17.26 -1.65 15.35
CA LEU A 125 -16.64 -2.73 14.59
C LEU A 125 -15.38 -3.16 15.34
N LEU A 126 -15.33 -4.44 15.73
CA LEU A 126 -14.14 -5.04 16.35
C LEU A 126 -13.58 -6.06 15.37
N ASP A 127 -12.34 -5.84 14.94
CA ASP A 127 -11.57 -6.80 14.15
C ASP A 127 -10.34 -7.23 14.95
N ALA A 128 -10.06 -8.53 14.92
CA ALA A 128 -8.87 -9.08 15.57
C ALA A 128 -7.92 -9.62 14.52
N THR A 129 -6.78 -8.94 14.36
CA THR A 129 -5.68 -9.41 13.51
C THR A 129 -4.60 -10.05 14.35
N THR A 130 -4.29 -11.32 14.09
CA THR A 130 -3.18 -12.03 14.72
C THR A 130 -1.91 -11.78 13.91
N ILE A 131 -0.90 -11.19 14.54
CA ILE A 131 0.43 -11.02 13.98
C ILE A 131 1.36 -12.02 14.65
N SER A 132 1.88 -12.97 13.89
CA SER A 132 2.94 -13.86 14.35
C SER A 132 4.30 -13.18 14.17
N LEU A 133 5.02 -13.01 15.25
CA LEU A 133 6.38 -12.47 15.29
C LEU A 133 7.40 -13.60 15.12
#